data_8d0c4ea6a10804f4b134d59af4bf9ce5
#
_entry.id   8d0c4ea6a10804f4b134d59af4bf9ce5
#
_cell.length_a   1.000
_cell.length_b   1.000
_cell.length_c   1.000
_cell.angle_alpha   90.00
_cell.angle_beta   90.00
_cell.angle_gamma   90.00
#
_symmetry.space_group_name_H-M   'P 1'
#
loop_
_entity.id
_entity.type
_entity.pdbx_description
1 polymer ?
#
loop_
_entity_poly.entity_id
_entity_poly.type
_entity_poly.pdbx_seq_one_letter_code
_entity_poly.pdbx_strand_id
1 'polypeptide(L)'
;FQVGDGDHVAMATGILTISDFRQKHIAAGGEGAPLAVYGDYLLLSHKKENRILLNIGGIANFTFLPAGQNAARVFVTDTGPGNTLLDQAMRHYFPGRYFDEDAA
;
A
#
# COMPACT_ATOMS: atom_id res chain seq x y z
N PHE A 1 8.32 4.21 10.12
CA PHE A 1 8.96 3.24 11.03
C PHE A 1 7.99 2.08 11.24
N GLN A 2 8.37 0.87 10.85
CA GLN A 2 7.56 -0.33 11.03
C GLN A 2 8.11 -1.11 12.21
N VAL A 3 7.27 -1.35 13.21
CA VAL A 3 7.62 -2.10 14.43
C VAL A 3 6.63 -3.25 14.53
N GLY A 4 7.16 -4.43 14.76
CA GLY A 4 6.36 -5.63 14.98
C GLY A 4 7.22 -6.86 14.71
N ASP A 5 6.97 -7.88 15.46
CA ASP A 5 7.66 -9.15 15.38
C ASP A 5 6.63 -10.27 15.39
N GLY A 6 6.62 -11.08 14.32
CA GLY A 6 5.64 -12.15 14.14
C GLY A 6 5.74 -13.24 15.20
N ASP A 7 6.95 -13.54 15.67
CA ASP A 7 7.18 -14.59 16.66
C ASP A 7 6.63 -14.13 18.04
N HIS A 8 6.83 -12.85 18.37
CA HIS A 8 6.25 -12.27 19.59
C HIS A 8 4.71 -12.30 19.56
N VAL A 9 4.11 -11.97 18.41
CA VAL A 9 2.64 -12.04 18.25
C VAL A 9 2.16 -13.48 18.38
N ALA A 10 2.80 -14.43 17.70
CA ALA A 10 2.44 -15.85 17.79
C ALA A 10 2.51 -16.38 19.21
N MET A 11 3.59 -16.07 19.92
CA MET A 11 3.79 -16.52 21.30
C MET A 11 2.79 -15.88 22.28
N ALA A 12 2.50 -14.60 22.13
CA ALA A 12 1.59 -13.88 23.01
C ALA A 12 0.12 -14.27 22.82
N THR A 13 -0.26 -14.65 21.60
CA THR A 13 -1.67 -14.91 21.24
C THR A 13 -2.00 -16.39 21.06
N GLY A 14 -1.01 -17.25 20.81
CA GLY A 14 -1.23 -18.64 20.40
C GLY A 14 -1.82 -18.80 19.00
N ILE A 15 -1.85 -17.72 18.20
CA ILE A 15 -2.41 -17.73 16.85
C ILE A 15 -1.28 -17.92 15.84
N LEU A 16 -1.51 -18.79 14.83
CA LEU A 16 -0.58 -18.94 13.73
C LEU A 16 -0.33 -17.59 13.05
N THR A 17 0.91 -17.12 13.10
CA THR A 17 1.30 -15.82 12.55
C THR A 17 2.27 -16.02 11.39
N ILE A 18 2.00 -15.35 10.27
CA ILE A 18 2.87 -15.32 9.10
C ILE A 18 3.32 -13.87 8.92
N SER A 19 4.63 -13.63 8.85
CA SER A 19 5.24 -12.30 8.81
C SER A 19 6.37 -12.24 7.79
N ASP A 20 7.02 -11.06 7.68
CA ASP A 20 8.23 -10.82 6.87
C ASP A 20 8.06 -11.01 5.36
N PHE A 21 6.88 -10.75 4.83
CA PHE A 21 6.61 -10.85 3.40
C PHE A 21 7.56 -10.00 2.55
N ARG A 22 7.89 -8.79 3.03
CA ARG A 22 8.79 -7.86 2.35
C ARG A 22 10.20 -8.41 2.23
N GLN A 23 10.71 -9.00 3.30
CA GLN A 23 12.05 -9.57 3.34
C GLN A 23 12.21 -10.71 2.34
N LYS A 24 11.23 -11.58 2.22
CA LYS A 24 11.25 -12.65 1.21
C LYS A 24 11.25 -12.12 -0.21
N HIS A 25 10.47 -11.07 -0.49
CA HIS A 25 10.45 -10.44 -1.81
C HIS A 25 11.80 -9.82 -2.16
N ILE A 26 12.44 -9.12 -1.21
CA ILE A 26 13.78 -8.55 -1.38
C ILE A 26 14.83 -9.66 -1.59
N ALA A 27 14.78 -10.72 -0.81
CA ALA A 27 15.70 -11.85 -0.94
C ALA A 27 15.58 -12.57 -2.29
N ALA A 28 14.40 -12.52 -2.92
CA ALA A 28 14.16 -13.03 -4.26
C ALA A 28 14.53 -12.04 -5.39
N GLY A 29 15.14 -10.90 -5.06
CA GLY A 29 15.54 -9.88 -6.02
C GLY A 29 14.47 -8.83 -6.33
N GLY A 30 13.38 -8.81 -5.58
CA GLY A 30 12.33 -7.79 -5.70
C GLY A 30 12.58 -6.57 -4.82
N GLU A 31 11.76 -5.53 -5.00
CA GLU A 31 11.89 -4.25 -4.29
C GLU A 31 11.28 -4.28 -2.87
N GLY A 32 10.53 -5.32 -2.52
CA GLY A 32 9.86 -5.42 -1.22
C GLY A 32 8.61 -4.53 -1.07
N ALA A 33 8.24 -3.83 -2.12
CA ALA A 33 7.03 -3.00 -2.24
C ALA A 33 6.72 -2.77 -3.73
N PRO A 34 5.44 -2.52 -4.06
CA PRO A 34 4.26 -2.69 -3.21
C PRO A 34 3.85 -4.16 -3.10
N LEU A 35 3.42 -4.58 -1.92
CA LEU A 35 2.98 -5.97 -1.69
C LEU A 35 1.48 -6.16 -1.92
N ALA A 36 0.70 -5.08 -1.78
CA ALA A 36 -0.76 -5.11 -1.93
C ALA A 36 -1.21 -5.49 -3.36
N VAL A 37 -0.39 -5.25 -4.37
CA VAL A 37 -0.70 -5.51 -5.79
C VAL A 37 -1.14 -6.95 -6.06
N TYR A 38 -0.59 -7.91 -5.32
CA TYR A 38 -0.98 -9.32 -5.47
C TYR A 38 -2.41 -9.56 -4.97
N GLY A 39 -2.77 -8.97 -3.83
CA GLY A 39 -4.14 -9.00 -3.31
C GLY A 39 -5.11 -8.27 -4.25
N ASP A 40 -4.73 -7.10 -4.73
CA ASP A 40 -5.50 -6.32 -5.70
C ASP A 40 -5.81 -7.14 -6.96
N TYR A 41 -4.80 -7.81 -7.49
CA TYR A 41 -4.96 -8.66 -8.67
C TYR A 41 -5.93 -9.81 -8.41
N LEU A 42 -5.78 -10.53 -7.29
CA LEU A 42 -6.62 -11.68 -6.96
C LEU A 42 -8.08 -11.30 -6.70
N LEU A 43 -8.31 -10.18 -6.05
CA LEU A 43 -9.65 -9.80 -5.56
C LEU A 43 -10.39 -8.91 -6.57
N LEU A 44 -9.69 -8.08 -7.33
CA LEU A 44 -10.29 -6.98 -8.06
C LEU A 44 -10.07 -7.05 -9.58
N SER A 45 -9.28 -8.01 -10.10
CA SER A 45 -9.14 -8.18 -11.54
C SER A 45 -10.46 -8.66 -12.19
N HIS A 46 -10.68 -8.28 -13.45
CA HIS A 46 -11.91 -8.60 -14.16
C HIS A 46 -11.64 -9.12 -15.57
N LYS A 47 -12.49 -10.04 -16.04
CA LYS A 47 -12.29 -10.67 -17.38
C LYS A 47 -12.51 -9.72 -18.55
N LYS A 48 -13.39 -8.72 -18.39
CA LYS A 48 -13.83 -7.84 -19.50
C LYS A 48 -13.47 -6.38 -19.29
N GLU A 49 -13.02 -5.98 -18.12
CA GLU A 49 -12.78 -4.59 -17.76
C GLU A 49 -11.33 -4.36 -17.36
N ASN A 50 -10.74 -3.28 -17.85
CA ASN A 50 -9.54 -2.72 -17.24
C ASN A 50 -9.94 -1.98 -15.97
N ARG A 51 -9.18 -2.13 -14.92
CA ARG A 51 -9.41 -1.44 -13.64
C ARG A 51 -8.17 -0.70 -13.20
N ILE A 52 -8.39 0.44 -12.57
CA ILE A 52 -7.35 1.22 -11.90
C ILE A 52 -7.77 1.34 -10.45
N LEU A 53 -6.90 0.92 -9.56
CA LEU A 53 -7.06 1.05 -8.11
C LEU A 53 -6.16 2.19 -7.67
N LEU A 54 -6.75 3.28 -7.22
CA LEU A 54 -6.02 4.43 -6.71
C LEU A 54 -5.93 4.34 -5.18
N ASN A 55 -4.73 4.38 -4.66
CA ASN A 55 -4.45 4.51 -3.24
C ASN A 55 -3.87 5.89 -2.96
N ILE A 56 -4.50 6.64 -2.04
CA ILE A 56 -4.04 7.95 -1.60
C ILE A 56 -3.63 7.84 -0.13
N GLY A 57 -2.35 7.53 0.07
CA GLY A 57 -1.69 7.56 1.37
C GLY A 57 -0.86 8.84 1.51
N GLY A 58 0.23 8.81 2.25
CA GLY A 58 1.22 9.88 2.28
C GLY A 58 1.76 10.16 0.87
N ILE A 59 2.12 9.11 0.15
CA ILE A 59 2.36 9.07 -1.29
C ILE A 59 1.14 8.43 -1.94
N ALA A 60 0.70 8.96 -3.07
CA ALA A 60 -0.36 8.37 -3.88
C ALA A 60 0.25 7.41 -4.91
N ASN A 61 -0.41 6.28 -5.11
CA ASN A 61 -0.03 5.29 -6.12
C ASN A 61 -1.26 4.66 -6.76
N PHE A 62 -1.08 4.02 -7.90
CA PHE A 62 -2.15 3.23 -8.49
C PHE A 62 -1.66 1.87 -8.98
N THR A 63 -2.57 0.92 -8.96
CA THR A 63 -2.41 -0.41 -9.58
C THR A 63 -3.29 -0.49 -10.83
N PHE A 64 -2.71 -0.84 -11.96
CA PHE A 64 -3.44 -1.13 -13.19
C PHE A 64 -3.68 -2.63 -13.31
N LEU A 65 -4.94 -3.02 -13.43
CA LEU A 65 -5.41 -4.38 -13.63
C LEU A 65 -6.02 -4.51 -15.04
N PRO A 66 -5.33 -5.14 -15.99
CA PRO A 66 -5.86 -5.30 -17.35
C PRO A 66 -7.03 -6.28 -17.42
N ALA A 67 -7.94 -6.06 -18.35
CA ALA A 67 -8.94 -7.04 -18.71
C ALA A 67 -8.29 -8.38 -19.12
N GLY A 68 -8.99 -9.48 -18.86
CA GLY A 68 -8.51 -10.82 -19.16
C GLY A 68 -7.65 -11.43 -18.05
N GLN A 69 -7.49 -10.76 -16.94
CA GLN A 69 -6.78 -11.28 -15.75
C GLN A 69 -5.35 -11.76 -16.06
N ASN A 70 -4.63 -11.00 -16.86
CA ASN A 70 -3.24 -11.30 -17.20
C ASN A 70 -2.28 -10.68 -16.19
N ALA A 71 -1.79 -11.47 -15.25
CA ALA A 71 -0.89 -11.02 -14.20
C ALA A 71 0.41 -10.38 -14.72
N ALA A 72 0.93 -10.85 -15.86
CA ALA A 72 2.16 -10.31 -16.45
C ALA A 72 2.02 -8.87 -16.97
N ARG A 73 0.81 -8.36 -17.10
CA ARG A 73 0.50 -7.01 -17.56
C ARG A 73 0.01 -6.09 -16.42
N VAL A 74 -0.06 -6.61 -15.21
CA VAL A 74 -0.34 -5.80 -14.03
C VAL A 74 0.89 -4.95 -13.73
N PHE A 75 0.68 -3.69 -13.44
CA PHE A 75 1.74 -2.84 -12.93
C PHE A 75 1.21 -1.87 -11.87
N VAL A 76 2.12 -1.39 -11.06
CA VAL A 76 1.85 -0.40 -10.02
C VAL A 76 2.91 0.68 -10.10
N THR A 77 2.52 1.90 -9.82
CA THR A 77 3.45 3.04 -9.82
C THR A 77 2.96 4.13 -8.87
N ASP A 78 3.94 4.82 -8.28
CA ASP A 78 3.68 6.04 -7.54
C ASP A 78 3.31 7.17 -8.52
N THR A 79 2.38 8.02 -8.09
CA THR A 79 1.93 9.18 -8.87
C THR A 79 2.46 10.49 -8.32
N GLY A 80 2.86 10.51 -7.06
CA GLY A 80 3.38 11.69 -6.38
C GLY A 80 2.87 11.83 -4.96
N PRO A 81 3.02 13.01 -4.34
CA PRO A 81 2.55 13.25 -2.99
C PRO A 81 1.02 13.13 -2.92
N GLY A 82 0.55 12.46 -1.86
CA GLY A 82 -0.86 12.38 -1.47
C GLY A 82 -1.11 13.25 -0.24
N ASN A 83 -1.47 12.62 0.88
CA ASN A 83 -1.76 13.32 2.14
C ASN A 83 -0.58 14.13 2.68
N THR A 84 0.65 13.81 2.31
CA THR A 84 1.82 14.61 2.70
C THR A 84 1.72 16.06 2.25
N LEU A 85 1.07 16.34 1.10
CA LEU A 85 0.85 17.70 0.64
C LEU A 85 -0.18 18.42 1.51
N LEU A 86 -1.25 17.74 1.88
CA LEU A 86 -2.28 18.26 2.79
C LEU A 86 -1.69 18.54 4.17
N ASP A 87 -0.93 17.60 4.72
CA ASP A 87 -0.26 17.78 6.00
C ASP A 87 0.72 18.96 6.00
N GLN A 88 1.44 19.16 4.91
CA GLN A 88 2.32 20.34 4.77
C GLN A 88 1.55 21.65 4.72
N ALA A 89 0.43 21.69 3.99
CA ALA A 89 -0.44 22.84 3.93
C ALA A 89 -1.00 23.17 5.33
N MET A 90 -1.47 22.14 6.04
CA MET A 90 -1.97 22.32 7.42
C MET A 90 -0.91 22.91 8.34
N ARG A 91 0.31 22.39 8.34
CA ARG A 91 1.41 22.91 9.15
C ARG A 91 1.78 24.34 8.80
N HIS A 92 1.67 24.70 7.52
CA HIS A 92 2.01 26.04 7.04
C HIS A 92 0.94 27.08 7.42
N TYR A 93 -0.32 26.77 7.17
CA TYR A 93 -1.42 27.73 7.36
C TYR A 93 -2.03 27.71 8.77
N PHE A 94 -1.88 26.60 9.49
CA PHE A 94 -2.45 26.39 10.82
C PHE A 94 -1.38 25.92 11.81
N PRO A 95 -0.54 26.82 12.32
CA PRO A 95 0.53 26.46 13.26
C PRO A 95 0.00 25.66 14.45
N GLY A 96 0.64 24.52 14.73
CA GLY A 96 0.21 23.59 15.78
C GLY A 96 -0.71 22.46 15.30
N ARG A 97 -1.18 22.48 14.06
CA ARG A 97 -1.87 21.35 13.43
C ARG A 97 -0.91 20.60 12.51
N TYR A 98 -0.99 19.28 12.53
CA TYR A 98 -0.08 18.39 11.78
C TYR A 98 -0.76 17.69 10.60
N PHE A 99 -2.08 17.60 10.61
CA PHE A 99 -2.92 17.00 9.58
C PHE A 99 -4.29 17.69 9.57
N ASP A 100 -5.04 17.46 8.50
CA ASP A 100 -6.42 17.91 8.38
C ASP A 100 -7.34 16.99 9.18
N GLU A 101 -8.03 17.55 10.17
CA GLU A 101 -8.93 16.85 11.05
C GLU A 101 -10.37 17.14 10.62
N ASP A 102 -11.13 16.07 10.37
CA ASP A 102 -12.55 16.13 9.96
C ASP A 102 -12.81 16.84 8.61
N ALA A 103 -11.80 17.01 7.77
CA ALA A 103 -11.89 17.73 6.50
C ALA A 103 -12.46 19.15 6.66
N ALA A 104 -12.01 19.89 7.66
CA ALA A 104 -12.51 21.19 8.07
C ALA A 104 -11.82 22.36 7.32
#